data_a30c5c41d145ea0474c013c220a5c60a
#
_entry.id   a30c5c41d145ea0474c013c220a5c60a
#
_cell.length_a   1.000
_cell.length_b   1.000
_cell.length_c   1.000
_cell.angle_alpha   90.00
_cell.angle_beta   90.00
_cell.angle_gamma   90.00
#
_symmetry.space_group_name_H-M   'P 1'
#
loop_
_entity.id
_entity.type
_entity.pdbx_description
1 polymer ?
#
loop_
_entity_poly.entity_id
_entity_poly.type
_entity_poly.pdbx_seq_one_letter_code
_entity_poly.pdbx_strand_id
1 'polypeptide(L)'
;MADQVLVSADRNNIEECIDLALDFGVGIELMTFAYPDILDGNWKQTVSTYNAILRPVRAPITLHGPFMDLVSGSPDELINHLCAQRYQHAIYIASELGIKVVNLHANFIGSLHNSSYRRGWHERNITFWSPLADLARTNGVTIVLENMWEYEPSIIGDVLREVNHPNLKACLDVGHARVFGDKHHTIADWITHLSPWLIHTHLNNNNGVIDEHHGFDWEDGVLKYHDILPLFRKLKAPPYFCLEMWDVKDMRQSLQYFELDKMPQG
;
A
#
# COMPACT_ATOMS: atom_id res chain seq x y z
N MET A 1 -21.68 2.50 6.33
CA MET A 1 -20.63 3.54 6.51
C MET A 1 -20.10 3.82 5.12
N ALA A 2 -19.81 5.07 4.81
CA ALA A 2 -19.18 5.41 3.53
C ALA A 2 -17.80 4.73 3.38
N ASP A 3 -17.41 4.49 2.16
CA ASP A 3 -16.11 3.92 1.85
C ASP A 3 -15.00 4.95 2.11
N GLN A 4 -13.91 4.54 2.72
CA GLN A 4 -12.74 5.39 2.92
C GLN A 4 -11.80 5.23 1.73
N VAL A 5 -11.89 6.14 0.77
CA VAL A 5 -11.16 6.07 -0.50
C VAL A 5 -9.99 7.05 -0.48
N LEU A 6 -8.87 6.64 -1.07
CA LEU A 6 -7.69 7.46 -1.33
C LEU A 6 -7.32 7.38 -2.82
N VAL A 7 -6.61 8.39 -3.29
CA VAL A 7 -5.97 8.40 -4.61
C VAL A 7 -4.46 8.47 -4.45
N SER A 8 -3.71 7.69 -5.21
CA SER A 8 -2.25 7.72 -5.17
C SER A 8 -1.73 8.97 -5.90
N ALA A 9 -0.74 9.63 -5.31
CA ALA A 9 -0.19 10.86 -5.85
C ALA A 9 1.33 10.89 -5.75
N ASP A 10 1.99 11.14 -6.86
CA ASP A 10 3.42 11.39 -6.91
C ASP A 10 3.72 12.90 -7.12
N ARG A 11 5.02 13.23 -7.24
CA ARG A 11 5.47 14.61 -7.45
C ARG A 11 4.98 15.26 -8.76
N ASN A 12 4.50 14.47 -9.73
CA ASN A 12 4.10 14.97 -11.05
C ASN A 12 2.59 15.27 -11.11
N ASN A 13 1.78 14.59 -10.29
CA ASN A 13 0.33 14.71 -10.31
C ASN A 13 -0.30 15.16 -8.98
N ILE A 14 0.50 15.53 -7.98
CA ILE A 14 0.01 15.86 -6.64
C ILE A 14 -1.03 16.99 -6.64
N GLU A 15 -0.89 18.02 -7.45
CA GLU A 15 -1.85 19.13 -7.52
C GLU A 15 -3.20 18.64 -8.06
N GLU A 16 -3.22 17.85 -9.13
CA GLU A 16 -4.44 17.27 -9.69
C GLU A 16 -5.10 16.30 -8.71
N CYS A 17 -4.30 15.52 -7.96
CA CYS A 17 -4.82 14.62 -6.92
C CYS A 17 -5.39 15.39 -5.71
N ILE A 18 -4.83 16.55 -5.35
CA ILE A 18 -5.41 17.43 -4.33
C ILE A 18 -6.75 17.95 -4.79
N ASP A 19 -6.86 18.45 -6.02
CA ASP A 19 -8.13 18.91 -6.58
C ASP A 19 -9.17 17.79 -6.58
N LEU A 20 -8.75 16.57 -7.01
CA LEU A 20 -9.62 15.40 -7.00
C LEU A 20 -10.08 15.04 -5.57
N ALA A 21 -9.15 15.09 -4.60
CA ALA A 21 -9.46 14.81 -3.20
C ALA A 21 -10.45 15.83 -2.61
N LEU A 22 -10.34 17.10 -2.98
CA LEU A 22 -11.25 18.16 -2.55
C LEU A 22 -12.63 18.04 -3.22
N ASP A 23 -12.67 17.71 -4.51
CA ASP A 23 -13.92 17.55 -5.27
C ASP A 23 -14.79 16.40 -4.70
N PHE A 24 -14.15 15.30 -4.30
CA PHE A 24 -14.84 14.07 -3.92
C PHE A 24 -14.80 13.76 -2.42
N GLY A 25 -14.05 14.52 -1.62
CA GLY A 25 -13.88 14.26 -0.19
C GLY A 25 -13.07 12.99 0.12
N VAL A 26 -12.20 12.59 -0.79
CA VAL A 26 -11.33 11.40 -0.64
C VAL A 26 -9.94 11.76 -0.11
N GLY A 27 -9.20 10.77 0.37
CA GLY A 27 -7.84 10.92 0.87
C GLY A 27 -6.78 10.85 -0.21
N ILE A 28 -5.52 10.91 0.21
CA ILE A 28 -4.36 10.84 -0.69
C ILE A 28 -3.35 9.84 -0.12
N GLU A 29 -2.79 9.00 -0.97
CA GLU A 29 -1.56 8.28 -0.68
C GLU A 29 -0.38 8.93 -1.37
N LEU A 30 0.65 9.30 -0.61
CA LEU A 30 1.82 9.99 -1.13
C LEU A 30 2.87 8.99 -1.63
N MET A 31 3.13 8.97 -2.93
CA MET A 31 4.17 8.16 -3.58
C MET A 31 5.52 8.89 -3.66
N THR A 32 5.54 10.22 -3.47
CA THR A 32 6.74 11.05 -3.66
C THR A 32 7.94 10.60 -2.83
N PHE A 33 7.71 10.12 -1.63
CA PHE A 33 8.77 9.67 -0.71
C PHE A 33 9.20 8.20 -0.94
N ALA A 34 8.69 7.55 -1.98
CA ALA A 34 9.18 6.25 -2.41
C ALA A 34 10.49 6.35 -3.24
N TYR A 35 10.79 7.52 -3.78
CA TYR A 35 11.91 7.72 -4.70
C TYR A 35 13.23 8.04 -4.00
N PRO A 36 14.35 7.36 -4.36
CA PRO A 36 15.66 7.56 -3.73
C PRO A 36 16.20 8.98 -3.85
N ASP A 37 15.96 9.67 -4.97
CA ASP A 37 16.41 11.05 -5.19
C ASP A 37 15.75 12.05 -4.21
N ILE A 38 14.54 11.80 -3.80
CA ILE A 38 13.85 12.57 -2.76
C ILE A 38 14.42 12.24 -1.38
N LEU A 39 14.58 10.94 -1.08
CA LEU A 39 15.07 10.48 0.23
C LEU A 39 16.51 10.91 0.50
N ASP A 40 17.38 10.89 -0.52
CA ASP A 40 18.79 11.29 -0.43
C ASP A 40 19.00 12.80 -0.64
N GLY A 41 17.97 13.49 -1.12
CA GLY A 41 17.98 14.93 -1.36
C GLY A 41 17.54 15.76 -0.16
N ASN A 42 16.93 16.90 -0.44
CA ASN A 42 16.41 17.79 0.61
C ASN A 42 14.97 17.38 1.03
N TRP A 43 14.82 16.15 1.53
CA TRP A 43 13.53 15.60 1.94
C TRP A 43 12.80 16.47 2.98
N LYS A 44 13.54 17.19 3.87
CA LYS A 44 12.92 18.09 4.86
C LYS A 44 12.20 19.27 4.21
N GLN A 45 12.77 19.81 3.13
CA GLN A 45 12.11 20.86 2.35
C GLN A 45 10.86 20.30 1.66
N THR A 46 10.96 19.08 1.13
CA THR A 46 9.81 18.39 0.53
C THR A 46 8.70 18.17 1.55
N VAL A 47 9.01 17.70 2.76
CA VAL A 47 8.05 17.57 3.88
C VAL A 47 7.38 18.91 4.18
N SER A 48 8.16 20.01 4.28
CA SER A 48 7.61 21.34 4.53
C SER A 48 6.64 21.80 3.44
N THR A 49 6.99 21.56 2.18
CA THR A 49 6.13 21.86 1.03
C THR A 49 4.82 21.05 1.09
N TYR A 50 4.92 19.73 1.31
CA TYR A 50 3.76 18.86 1.37
C TYR A 50 2.84 19.19 2.56
N ASN A 51 3.40 19.52 3.73
CA ASN A 51 2.60 20.01 4.86
C ASN A 51 1.78 21.27 4.52
N ALA A 52 2.30 22.13 3.64
CA ALA A 52 1.58 23.34 3.22
C ALA A 52 0.47 23.03 2.21
N ILE A 53 0.78 22.28 1.14
CA ILE A 53 -0.18 22.01 0.05
C ILE A 53 -1.28 21.04 0.44
N LEU A 54 -1.01 20.10 1.36
CA LEU A 54 -1.99 19.11 1.84
C LEU A 54 -2.93 19.66 2.91
N ARG A 55 -2.68 20.86 3.44
CA ARG A 55 -3.50 21.46 4.51
C ARG A 55 -5.02 21.50 4.21
N PRO A 56 -5.47 21.72 2.96
CA PRO A 56 -6.91 21.71 2.64
C PRO A 56 -7.55 20.32 2.71
N VAL A 57 -6.78 19.24 2.50
CA VAL A 57 -7.27 17.86 2.49
C VAL A 57 -7.64 17.44 3.91
N ARG A 58 -8.91 17.09 4.15
CA ARG A 58 -9.44 16.70 5.46
C ARG A 58 -9.59 15.19 5.63
N ALA A 59 -9.64 14.47 4.50
CA ALA A 59 -9.69 13.02 4.48
C ALA A 59 -8.31 12.41 4.85
N PRO A 60 -8.23 11.11 5.15
CA PRO A 60 -6.97 10.46 5.53
C PRO A 60 -5.87 10.61 4.49
N ILE A 61 -4.63 10.77 4.97
CA ILE A 61 -3.43 10.75 4.13
C ILE A 61 -2.58 9.58 4.59
N THR A 62 -2.12 8.78 3.63
CA THR A 62 -1.18 7.67 3.83
C THR A 62 0.13 7.95 3.07
N LEU A 63 1.15 7.17 3.31
CA LEU A 63 2.43 7.31 2.63
C LEU A 63 2.88 5.96 2.09
N HIS A 64 3.21 5.92 0.81
CA HIS A 64 3.94 4.82 0.22
C HIS A 64 5.44 5.04 0.43
N GLY A 65 6.08 4.10 1.11
CA GLY A 65 7.51 4.16 1.35
C GLY A 65 8.33 3.64 0.16
N PRO A 66 9.65 3.65 0.26
CA PRO A 66 10.52 3.15 -0.81
C PRO A 66 10.34 1.64 -1.01
N PHE A 67 10.34 1.20 -2.26
CA PHE A 67 10.09 -0.19 -2.64
C PHE A 67 11.05 -0.72 -3.70
N MET A 68 11.55 0.15 -4.61
CA MET A 68 12.39 -0.26 -5.73
C MET A 68 13.66 -0.96 -5.26
N ASP A 69 13.85 -2.20 -5.70
CA ASP A 69 15.00 -3.06 -5.42
C ASP A 69 15.30 -3.30 -3.93
N LEU A 70 14.33 -3.01 -3.05
CA LEU A 70 14.46 -3.27 -1.62
C LEU A 70 13.87 -4.64 -1.28
N VAL A 71 14.66 -5.48 -0.61
CA VAL A 71 14.27 -6.83 -0.19
C VAL A 71 14.42 -6.96 1.32
N SER A 72 13.29 -7.07 2.03
CA SER A 72 13.30 -7.33 3.46
C SER A 72 13.74 -8.75 3.77
N GLY A 73 14.45 -8.94 4.88
CA GLY A 73 14.91 -10.26 5.29
C GLY A 73 15.88 -10.91 4.31
N SER A 74 16.71 -10.12 3.61
CA SER A 74 17.80 -10.64 2.78
C SER A 74 18.76 -11.50 3.62
N PRO A 75 19.34 -12.58 3.06
CA PRO A 75 20.45 -13.29 3.70
C PRO A 75 21.75 -12.48 3.70
N ASP A 76 21.85 -11.45 2.87
CA ASP A 76 22.95 -10.48 2.87
C ASP A 76 22.65 -9.37 3.86
N GLU A 77 23.48 -9.27 4.91
CA GLU A 77 23.28 -8.30 5.99
C GLU A 77 23.39 -6.84 5.52
N LEU A 78 24.22 -6.55 4.50
CA LEU A 78 24.35 -5.19 3.96
C LEU A 78 23.07 -4.74 3.24
N ILE A 79 22.49 -5.62 2.42
CA ILE A 79 21.21 -5.37 1.75
C ILE A 79 20.11 -5.19 2.80
N ASN A 80 20.08 -6.07 3.78
CA ASN A 80 19.07 -6.04 4.84
C ASN A 80 19.17 -4.74 5.67
N HIS A 81 20.40 -4.33 5.98
CA HIS A 81 20.64 -3.08 6.71
C HIS A 81 20.19 -1.84 5.90
N LEU A 82 20.55 -1.77 4.62
CA LEU A 82 20.13 -0.67 3.75
C LEU A 82 18.59 -0.60 3.64
N CYS A 83 17.95 -1.74 3.46
CA CYS A 83 16.50 -1.83 3.40
C CYS A 83 15.86 -1.31 4.70
N ALA A 84 16.37 -1.73 5.86
CA ALA A 84 15.90 -1.25 7.16
C ALA A 84 16.07 0.27 7.32
N GLN A 85 17.21 0.83 6.90
CA GLN A 85 17.45 2.29 6.94
C GLN A 85 16.44 3.07 6.08
N ARG A 86 16.14 2.58 4.87
CA ARG A 86 15.15 3.20 3.98
C ARG A 86 13.74 3.17 4.60
N TYR A 87 13.34 2.06 5.19
CA TYR A 87 12.04 1.93 5.85
C TYR A 87 11.93 2.76 7.12
N GLN A 88 12.99 2.84 7.93
CA GLN A 88 13.05 3.76 9.07
C GLN A 88 12.88 5.20 8.64
N HIS A 89 13.52 5.60 7.54
CA HIS A 89 13.41 6.95 7.01
C HIS A 89 11.96 7.28 6.59
N ALA A 90 11.27 6.34 5.92
CA ALA A 90 9.85 6.51 5.57
C ALA A 90 8.96 6.67 6.82
N ILE A 91 9.21 5.91 7.88
CA ILE A 91 8.49 6.04 9.16
C ILE A 91 8.70 7.43 9.77
N TYR A 92 9.93 7.96 9.76
CA TYR A 92 10.21 9.32 10.27
C TYR A 92 9.53 10.40 9.42
N ILE A 93 9.57 10.29 8.11
CA ILE A 93 8.88 11.22 7.19
C ILE A 93 7.37 11.20 7.46
N ALA A 94 6.77 10.03 7.59
CA ALA A 94 5.35 9.91 7.92
C ALA A 94 5.01 10.59 9.25
N SER A 95 5.83 10.39 10.28
CA SER A 95 5.66 11.03 11.58
C SER A 95 5.73 12.55 11.48
N GLU A 96 6.69 13.12 10.73
CA GLU A 96 6.84 14.56 10.48
C GLU A 96 5.63 15.16 9.72
N LEU A 97 5.03 14.39 8.83
CA LEU A 97 3.81 14.75 8.09
C LEU A 97 2.52 14.51 8.90
N GLY A 98 2.61 13.90 10.10
CA GLY A 98 1.44 13.51 10.89
C GLY A 98 0.66 12.33 10.31
N ILE A 99 1.22 11.62 9.32
CA ILE A 99 0.63 10.45 8.64
C ILE A 99 0.68 9.23 9.57
N LYS A 100 -0.39 8.43 9.56
CA LYS A 100 -0.55 7.29 10.48
C LYS A 100 -0.33 5.94 9.85
N VAL A 101 -0.33 5.84 8.52
CA VAL A 101 -0.17 4.58 7.78
C VAL A 101 0.92 4.73 6.74
N VAL A 102 1.88 3.81 6.77
CA VAL A 102 2.97 3.71 5.78
C VAL A 102 2.89 2.36 5.11
N ASN A 103 2.77 2.37 3.78
CA ASN A 103 2.83 1.18 2.96
C ASN A 103 4.27 0.82 2.61
N LEU A 104 4.65 -0.45 2.80
CA LEU A 104 5.98 -0.99 2.50
C LEU A 104 5.84 -2.39 1.91
N HIS A 105 6.75 -2.75 1.00
CA HIS A 105 6.78 -4.07 0.40
C HIS A 105 7.72 -5.02 1.17
N ALA A 106 7.32 -6.28 1.28
CA ALA A 106 8.19 -7.33 1.80
C ALA A 106 9.08 -7.95 0.71
N ASN A 107 8.63 -7.93 -0.53
CA ASN A 107 9.35 -8.35 -1.75
C ASN A 107 9.92 -9.77 -1.66
N PHE A 108 9.05 -10.75 -1.46
CA PHE A 108 9.39 -12.15 -1.63
C PHE A 108 9.69 -12.44 -3.10
N ILE A 109 10.80 -13.14 -3.40
CA ILE A 109 11.12 -13.48 -4.79
C ILE A 109 10.25 -14.68 -5.22
N GLY A 110 9.06 -14.40 -5.72
CA GLY A 110 8.05 -15.40 -6.06
C GLY A 110 8.47 -16.42 -7.12
N SER A 111 9.42 -16.08 -8.01
CA SER A 111 9.98 -17.01 -8.99
C SER A 111 10.81 -18.15 -8.36
N LEU A 112 11.25 -17.99 -7.12
CA LEU A 112 11.94 -19.04 -6.37
C LEU A 112 10.95 -19.94 -5.63
N HIS A 113 10.25 -20.82 -6.37
CA HIS A 113 9.36 -21.84 -5.81
C HIS A 113 10.15 -22.93 -5.06
N ASN A 114 10.80 -22.53 -3.96
CA ASN A 114 11.67 -23.39 -3.18
C ASN A 114 11.34 -23.30 -1.69
N SER A 115 11.00 -24.44 -1.08
CA SER A 115 10.55 -24.49 0.31
C SER A 115 11.63 -24.05 1.33
N SER A 116 12.91 -24.27 1.02
CA SER A 116 14.01 -23.81 1.88
C SER A 116 14.16 -22.29 1.82
N TYR A 117 14.05 -21.71 0.60
CA TYR A 117 14.06 -20.26 0.42
C TYR A 117 12.90 -19.62 1.19
N ARG A 118 11.68 -20.14 1.00
CA ARG A 118 10.48 -19.64 1.68
C ARG A 118 10.62 -19.64 3.20
N ARG A 119 11.10 -20.76 3.78
CA ARG A 119 11.31 -20.87 5.22
C ARG A 119 12.34 -19.88 5.72
N GLY A 120 13.52 -19.82 5.08
CA GLY A 120 14.57 -18.89 5.46
C GLY A 120 14.14 -17.42 5.29
N TRP A 121 13.40 -17.09 4.23
CA TRP A 121 12.83 -15.76 4.04
C TRP A 121 11.86 -15.40 5.17
N HIS A 122 10.95 -16.31 5.53
CA HIS A 122 9.99 -16.12 6.61
C HIS A 122 10.69 -15.87 7.96
N GLU A 123 11.65 -16.71 8.35
CA GLU A 123 12.41 -16.57 9.59
C GLU A 123 13.14 -15.22 9.67
N ARG A 124 13.78 -14.79 8.58
CA ARG A 124 14.47 -13.51 8.52
C ARG A 124 13.50 -12.33 8.56
N ASN A 125 12.33 -12.43 7.94
CA ASN A 125 11.33 -11.36 7.95
C ASN A 125 10.69 -11.16 9.33
N ILE A 126 10.49 -12.21 10.12
CA ILE A 126 10.07 -12.07 11.52
C ILE A 126 11.08 -11.19 12.29
N THR A 127 12.36 -11.48 12.15
CA THR A 127 13.43 -10.72 12.80
C THR A 127 13.54 -9.28 12.25
N PHE A 128 13.33 -9.11 10.94
CA PHE A 128 13.43 -7.82 10.27
C PHE A 128 12.29 -6.86 10.65
N TRP A 129 11.04 -7.33 10.62
CA TRP A 129 9.88 -6.47 10.82
C TRP A 129 9.60 -6.14 12.29
N SER A 130 9.98 -6.99 13.24
CA SER A 130 9.73 -6.75 14.66
C SER A 130 10.27 -5.41 15.17
N PRO A 131 11.55 -5.05 15.00
CA PRO A 131 12.07 -3.76 15.44
C PRO A 131 11.53 -2.57 14.66
N LEU A 132 11.18 -2.74 13.38
CA LEU A 132 10.56 -1.69 12.58
C LEU A 132 9.12 -1.40 13.05
N ALA A 133 8.37 -2.43 13.43
CA ALA A 133 7.04 -2.25 14.01
C ALA A 133 7.08 -1.55 15.37
N ASP A 134 8.08 -1.83 16.21
CA ASP A 134 8.32 -1.09 17.46
C ASP A 134 8.68 0.38 17.20
N LEU A 135 9.52 0.66 16.21
CA LEU A 135 9.85 2.01 15.79
C LEU A 135 8.60 2.75 15.28
N ALA A 136 7.80 2.10 14.44
CA ALA A 136 6.56 2.67 13.93
C ALA A 136 5.61 3.02 15.09
N ARG A 137 5.43 2.12 16.05
CA ARG A 137 4.62 2.37 17.25
C ARG A 137 5.12 3.59 18.01
N THR A 138 6.42 3.72 18.22
CA THR A 138 7.04 4.85 18.93
C THR A 138 6.78 6.17 18.22
N ASN A 139 6.71 6.16 16.87
CA ASN A 139 6.44 7.33 16.04
C ASN A 139 4.94 7.53 15.75
N GLY A 140 4.05 6.72 16.32
CA GLY A 140 2.61 6.81 16.13
C GLY A 140 2.16 6.43 14.73
N VAL A 141 2.91 5.56 14.05
CA VAL A 141 2.70 5.09 12.67
C VAL A 141 2.36 3.60 12.69
N THR A 142 1.58 3.14 11.73
CA THR A 142 1.33 1.72 11.45
C THR A 142 1.90 1.39 10.09
N ILE A 143 2.71 0.34 10.01
CA ILE A 143 3.22 -0.21 8.76
C ILE A 143 2.15 -1.15 8.20
N VAL A 144 1.89 -1.06 6.91
CA VAL A 144 1.16 -2.08 6.16
C VAL A 144 2.10 -2.78 5.18
N LEU A 145 2.11 -4.11 5.19
CA LEU A 145 2.88 -4.92 4.26
C LEU A 145 2.04 -5.23 3.05
N GLU A 146 2.53 -4.79 1.90
CA GLU A 146 1.91 -5.02 0.61
C GLU A 146 2.49 -6.25 -0.07
N ASN A 147 1.59 -7.02 -0.72
CA ASN A 147 1.99 -8.08 -1.64
C ASN A 147 2.45 -7.50 -2.97
N MET A 148 3.58 -7.99 -3.46
CA MET A 148 4.11 -7.68 -4.79
C MET A 148 4.21 -8.98 -5.61
N TRP A 149 5.24 -9.78 -5.38
CA TRP A 149 5.51 -11.00 -6.13
C TRP A 149 5.15 -12.29 -5.39
N GLU A 150 4.48 -12.16 -4.26
CA GLU A 150 4.00 -13.28 -3.47
C GLU A 150 2.94 -14.05 -4.25
N TYR A 151 3.16 -15.34 -4.47
CA TYR A 151 2.23 -16.17 -5.23
C TYR A 151 1.04 -16.68 -4.41
N GLU A 152 1.08 -16.54 -3.08
CA GLU A 152 -0.03 -16.91 -2.19
C GLU A 152 -0.09 -16.00 -0.94
N PRO A 153 -1.29 -15.79 -0.36
CA PRO A 153 -1.46 -14.85 0.73
C PRO A 153 -0.77 -15.25 2.05
N SER A 154 -0.48 -16.54 2.24
CA SER A 154 0.18 -17.03 3.46
C SER A 154 1.63 -16.55 3.57
N ILE A 155 2.27 -16.15 2.48
CA ILE A 155 3.66 -15.66 2.53
C ILE A 155 3.75 -14.42 3.43
N ILE A 156 2.87 -13.44 3.24
CA ILE A 156 2.76 -12.26 4.11
C ILE A 156 2.00 -12.58 5.39
N GLY A 157 0.89 -13.31 5.29
CA GLY A 157 0.04 -13.64 6.43
C GLY A 157 0.76 -14.36 7.56
N ASP A 158 1.68 -15.27 7.23
CA ASP A 158 2.49 -15.99 8.21
C ASP A 158 3.46 -15.05 8.94
N VAL A 159 4.09 -14.10 8.24
CA VAL A 159 4.93 -13.07 8.87
C VAL A 159 4.11 -12.22 9.83
N LEU A 160 2.95 -11.73 9.40
CA LEU A 160 2.08 -10.90 10.24
C LEU A 160 1.60 -11.65 11.48
N ARG A 161 1.26 -12.94 11.35
CA ARG A 161 0.84 -13.80 12.46
C ARG A 161 1.96 -14.00 13.47
N GLU A 162 3.17 -14.29 13.02
CA GLU A 162 4.30 -14.60 13.90
C GLU A 162 4.88 -13.36 14.57
N VAL A 163 5.00 -12.23 13.85
CA VAL A 163 5.41 -10.95 14.44
C VAL A 163 4.35 -10.44 15.43
N ASN A 164 3.07 -10.64 15.13
CA ASN A 164 1.93 -10.33 15.98
C ASN A 164 2.00 -8.93 16.63
N HIS A 165 2.30 -7.91 15.86
CA HIS A 165 2.47 -6.55 16.36
C HIS A 165 1.31 -5.64 15.97
N PRO A 166 0.77 -4.78 16.89
CA PRO A 166 -0.38 -3.93 16.58
C PRO A 166 -0.12 -2.91 15.45
N ASN A 167 1.14 -2.47 15.29
CA ASN A 167 1.55 -1.51 14.26
C ASN A 167 2.19 -2.18 13.03
N LEU A 168 1.94 -3.48 12.81
CA LEU A 168 2.26 -4.19 11.58
C LEU A 168 1.01 -4.86 11.05
N LYS A 169 0.56 -4.44 9.87
CA LYS A 169 -0.72 -4.81 9.27
C LYS A 169 -0.53 -5.21 7.81
N ALA A 170 -1.60 -5.47 7.08
CA ALA A 170 -1.58 -5.83 5.67
C ALA A 170 -2.13 -4.71 4.78
N CYS A 171 -1.49 -4.51 3.64
CA CYS A 171 -2.05 -3.94 2.44
C CYS A 171 -2.27 -5.07 1.43
N LEU A 172 -3.42 -5.13 0.78
CA LEU A 172 -3.65 -6.03 -0.34
C LEU A 172 -3.70 -5.21 -1.63
N ASP A 173 -2.66 -5.36 -2.46
CA ASP A 173 -2.76 -4.97 -3.86
C ASP A 173 -3.46 -6.08 -4.65
N VAL A 174 -4.62 -5.72 -5.21
CA VAL A 174 -5.49 -6.65 -5.95
C VAL A 174 -4.93 -6.92 -7.34
N GLY A 175 -4.26 -5.93 -7.94
CA GLY A 175 -3.59 -6.06 -9.22
C GLY A 175 -2.42 -7.02 -9.16
N HIS A 176 -1.53 -6.84 -8.17
CA HIS A 176 -0.40 -7.74 -7.91
C HIS A 176 -0.86 -9.17 -7.62
N ALA A 177 -1.88 -9.33 -6.77
CA ALA A 177 -2.45 -10.65 -6.48
C ALA A 177 -2.99 -11.33 -7.74
N ARG A 178 -3.48 -10.57 -8.73
CA ARG A 178 -3.97 -11.09 -10.00
C ARG A 178 -2.84 -11.45 -10.97
N VAL A 179 -1.76 -10.65 -11.02
CA VAL A 179 -0.63 -10.85 -11.94
C VAL A 179 0.34 -11.91 -11.44
N PHE A 180 0.70 -11.85 -10.16
CA PHE A 180 1.76 -12.68 -9.58
C PHE A 180 1.24 -13.86 -8.74
N GLY A 181 -0.03 -13.80 -8.33
CA GLY A 181 -0.68 -14.87 -7.56
C GLY A 181 -0.80 -16.17 -8.35
N ASP A 182 -0.75 -17.28 -7.67
CA ASP A 182 -0.98 -18.57 -8.30
C ASP A 182 -2.50 -18.78 -8.65
N LYS A 183 -2.76 -19.72 -9.54
CA LYS A 183 -4.13 -20.00 -10.02
C LYS A 183 -5.05 -20.65 -8.98
N HIS A 184 -4.51 -21.04 -7.84
CA HIS A 184 -5.26 -21.71 -6.78
C HIS A 184 -5.88 -20.73 -5.79
N HIS A 185 -5.41 -19.47 -5.78
CA HIS A 185 -5.89 -18.43 -4.89
C HIS A 185 -6.66 -17.35 -5.65
N THR A 186 -7.95 -17.24 -5.36
CA THR A 186 -8.80 -16.15 -5.85
C THR A 186 -8.57 -14.88 -5.04
N ILE A 187 -9.03 -13.73 -5.54
CA ILE A 187 -9.01 -12.47 -4.75
C ILE A 187 -9.80 -12.64 -3.44
N ALA A 188 -10.88 -13.42 -3.43
CA ALA A 188 -11.61 -13.73 -2.21
C ALA A 188 -10.79 -14.52 -1.19
N ASP A 189 -9.91 -15.42 -1.63
CA ASP A 189 -8.99 -16.16 -0.74
C ASP A 189 -7.94 -15.23 -0.16
N TRP A 190 -7.37 -14.31 -0.95
CA TRP A 190 -6.46 -13.27 -0.47
C TRP A 190 -7.12 -12.40 0.60
N ILE A 191 -8.30 -11.86 0.33
CA ILE A 191 -9.07 -11.04 1.28
C ILE A 191 -9.35 -11.83 2.57
N THR A 192 -9.82 -13.06 2.45
CA THR A 192 -10.17 -13.90 3.60
C THR A 192 -8.95 -14.17 4.48
N HIS A 193 -7.82 -14.56 3.84
CA HIS A 193 -6.59 -14.91 4.56
C HIS A 193 -5.99 -13.70 5.29
N LEU A 194 -5.93 -12.53 4.62
CA LEU A 194 -5.33 -11.32 5.18
C LEU A 194 -6.29 -10.54 6.09
N SER A 195 -7.57 -10.87 6.11
CA SER A 195 -8.62 -10.13 6.85
C SER A 195 -8.31 -9.82 8.31
N PRO A 196 -7.55 -10.64 9.10
CA PRO A 196 -7.21 -10.29 10.48
C PRO A 196 -6.29 -9.07 10.62
N TRP A 197 -5.56 -8.74 9.56
CA TRP A 197 -4.55 -7.66 9.53
C TRP A 197 -4.85 -6.58 8.50
N LEU A 198 -5.81 -6.82 7.59
CA LEU A 198 -6.06 -5.98 6.43
C LEU A 198 -6.68 -4.64 6.83
N ILE A 199 -5.95 -3.55 6.60
CA ILE A 199 -6.42 -2.17 6.87
C ILE A 199 -6.23 -1.25 5.67
N HIS A 200 -5.57 -1.71 4.61
CA HIS A 200 -5.26 -0.93 3.42
C HIS A 200 -5.35 -1.80 2.17
N THR A 201 -5.67 -1.20 1.03
CA THR A 201 -5.66 -1.88 -0.27
C THR A 201 -5.13 -0.96 -1.35
N HIS A 202 -4.46 -1.53 -2.36
CA HIS A 202 -4.24 -0.89 -3.64
C HIS A 202 -5.16 -1.52 -4.68
N LEU A 203 -5.82 -0.67 -5.43
CA LEU A 203 -6.83 -1.05 -6.40
C LEU A 203 -6.51 -0.41 -7.75
N ASN A 204 -6.27 -1.26 -8.73
CA ASN A 204 -6.02 -0.93 -10.13
C ASN A 204 -6.53 -2.06 -11.01
N ASN A 205 -6.57 -1.89 -12.32
CA ASN A 205 -6.88 -2.97 -13.24
C ASN A 205 -5.70 -3.24 -14.17
N ASN A 206 -5.58 -4.49 -14.59
CA ASN A 206 -4.54 -4.96 -15.50
C ASN A 206 -5.07 -6.12 -16.36
N ASN A 207 -4.28 -6.56 -17.34
CA ASN A 207 -4.65 -7.65 -18.25
C ASN A 207 -4.40 -9.07 -17.65
N GLY A 208 -3.98 -9.14 -16.38
CA GLY A 208 -3.64 -10.38 -15.68
C GLY A 208 -2.28 -10.98 -16.04
N VAL A 209 -1.43 -10.24 -16.76
CA VAL A 209 -0.11 -10.68 -17.22
C VAL A 209 0.96 -9.64 -16.90
N ILE A 210 0.65 -8.37 -17.12
CA ILE A 210 1.57 -7.24 -16.92
C ILE A 210 1.01 -6.39 -15.79
N ASP A 211 1.90 -5.95 -14.93
CA ASP A 211 1.58 -5.06 -13.83
C ASP A 211 1.40 -3.62 -14.36
N GLU A 212 0.17 -3.35 -14.79
CA GLU A 212 -0.29 -2.06 -15.29
C GLU A 212 -1.38 -1.52 -14.37
N HIS A 213 -1.34 -0.22 -14.10
CA HIS A 213 -2.23 0.42 -13.12
C HIS A 213 -3.29 1.27 -13.82
N HIS A 214 -4.24 0.59 -14.49
CA HIS A 214 -5.35 1.23 -15.19
C HIS A 214 -6.61 1.40 -14.31
N GLY A 215 -7.56 2.18 -14.82
CA GLY A 215 -8.87 2.35 -14.21
C GLY A 215 -9.72 1.07 -14.22
N PHE A 216 -10.77 1.04 -13.40
CA PHE A 216 -11.62 -0.16 -13.23
C PHE A 216 -12.33 -0.59 -14.51
N ASP A 217 -12.67 0.37 -15.38
CA ASP A 217 -13.39 0.16 -16.64
C ASP A 217 -12.46 -0.04 -17.86
N TRP A 218 -11.15 -0.21 -17.61
CA TRP A 218 -10.23 -0.47 -18.71
C TRP A 218 -10.67 -1.69 -19.53
N GLU A 219 -10.70 -1.56 -20.88
CA GLU A 219 -11.31 -2.56 -21.76
C GLU A 219 -10.65 -3.94 -21.71
N ASP A 220 -9.31 -3.98 -21.54
CA ASP A 220 -8.55 -5.22 -21.39
C ASP A 220 -8.45 -5.70 -19.93
N GLY A 221 -9.10 -4.99 -19.00
CA GLY A 221 -9.07 -5.27 -17.58
C GLY A 221 -9.76 -6.57 -17.19
N VAL A 222 -9.03 -7.42 -16.45
CA VAL A 222 -9.55 -8.74 -16.02
C VAL A 222 -10.16 -8.73 -14.61
N LEU A 223 -9.95 -7.66 -13.83
CA LEU A 223 -10.51 -7.51 -12.49
C LEU A 223 -11.91 -6.89 -12.57
N LYS A 224 -12.90 -7.56 -11.95
CA LYS A 224 -14.29 -7.11 -11.95
C LYS A 224 -14.63 -6.47 -10.61
N TYR A 225 -14.45 -5.15 -10.50
CA TYR A 225 -14.59 -4.42 -9.24
C TYR A 225 -16.02 -4.41 -8.69
N HIS A 226 -17.05 -4.58 -9.52
CA HIS A 226 -18.42 -4.83 -9.05
C HIS A 226 -18.54 -6.09 -8.19
N ASP A 227 -17.70 -7.11 -8.42
CA ASP A 227 -17.70 -8.35 -7.66
C ASP A 227 -16.71 -8.28 -6.47
N ILE A 228 -15.61 -7.55 -6.62
CA ILE A 228 -14.51 -7.48 -5.65
C ILE A 228 -14.85 -6.56 -4.47
N LEU A 229 -15.32 -5.34 -4.72
CA LEU A 229 -15.61 -4.36 -3.65
C LEU A 229 -16.61 -4.87 -2.60
N PRO A 230 -17.70 -5.60 -2.99
CA PRO A 230 -18.59 -6.20 -2.00
C PRO A 230 -17.92 -7.21 -1.05
N LEU A 231 -16.81 -7.84 -1.45
CA LEU A 231 -16.06 -8.75 -0.57
C LEU A 231 -15.38 -8.00 0.57
N PHE A 232 -14.75 -6.87 0.26
CA PHE A 232 -14.15 -5.99 1.28
C PHE A 232 -15.19 -5.36 2.21
N ARG A 233 -16.33 -4.93 1.66
CA ARG A 233 -17.43 -4.32 2.44
C ARG A 233 -18.07 -5.29 3.45
N LYS A 234 -17.94 -6.61 3.24
CA LYS A 234 -18.38 -7.63 4.19
C LYS A 234 -17.45 -7.83 5.39
N LEU A 235 -16.25 -7.27 5.36
CA LEU A 235 -15.32 -7.34 6.48
C LEU A 235 -15.88 -6.54 7.67
N LYS A 236 -15.53 -6.96 8.89
CA LYS A 236 -15.95 -6.26 10.11
C LYS A 236 -15.50 -4.79 10.13
N ALA A 237 -14.34 -4.52 9.58
CA ALA A 237 -13.78 -3.19 9.35
C ALA A 237 -13.23 -3.17 7.91
N PRO A 238 -13.91 -2.52 6.97
CA PRO A 238 -13.38 -2.34 5.62
C PRO A 238 -12.07 -1.57 5.66
N PRO A 239 -11.09 -1.94 4.80
CA PRO A 239 -9.81 -1.23 4.71
C PRO A 239 -9.97 0.13 4.01
N TYR A 240 -8.90 0.94 4.00
CA TYR A 240 -8.77 2.03 3.05
C TYR A 240 -8.71 1.46 1.62
N PHE A 241 -9.40 2.13 0.71
CA PHE A 241 -9.41 1.80 -0.72
C PHE A 241 -8.55 2.82 -1.48
N CYS A 242 -7.28 2.52 -1.70
CA CYS A 242 -6.40 3.38 -2.45
C CYS A 242 -6.48 3.06 -3.95
N LEU A 243 -6.90 4.04 -4.75
CA LEU A 243 -6.84 3.97 -6.21
C LEU A 243 -5.41 4.25 -6.65
N GLU A 244 -4.65 3.20 -6.91
CA GLU A 244 -3.26 3.29 -7.36
C GLU A 244 -3.21 3.13 -8.87
N MET A 245 -3.39 4.24 -9.58
CA MET A 245 -3.48 4.29 -11.04
C MET A 245 -2.53 5.34 -11.61
N TRP A 246 -2.04 5.10 -12.81
CA TRP A 246 -1.11 6.01 -13.47
C TRP A 246 -1.76 7.33 -13.90
N ASP A 247 -3.05 7.30 -14.26
CA ASP A 247 -3.77 8.45 -14.79
C ASP A 247 -4.84 8.94 -13.77
N VAL A 248 -4.80 10.22 -13.44
CA VAL A 248 -5.79 10.86 -12.55
C VAL A 248 -7.21 10.75 -13.12
N LYS A 249 -7.36 10.72 -14.45
CA LYS A 249 -8.65 10.50 -15.11
C LYS A 249 -9.20 9.11 -14.78
N ASP A 250 -8.36 8.09 -14.76
CA ASP A 250 -8.74 6.72 -14.41
C ASP A 250 -9.18 6.64 -12.95
N MET A 251 -8.46 7.31 -12.04
CA MET A 251 -8.87 7.44 -10.64
C MET A 251 -10.23 8.11 -10.54
N ARG A 252 -10.43 9.25 -11.20
CA ARG A 252 -11.71 10.00 -11.20
C ARG A 252 -12.88 9.16 -11.71
N GLN A 253 -12.69 8.40 -12.78
CA GLN A 253 -13.71 7.50 -13.30
C GLN A 253 -14.01 6.35 -12.33
N SER A 254 -12.99 5.80 -11.69
CA SER A 254 -13.14 4.68 -10.76
C SER A 254 -13.82 5.08 -9.45
N LEU A 255 -13.82 6.36 -9.07
CA LEU A 255 -14.54 6.84 -7.87
C LEU A 255 -16.05 6.57 -7.91
N GLN A 256 -16.67 6.44 -9.11
CA GLN A 256 -18.09 6.10 -9.24
C GLN A 256 -18.49 4.72 -8.64
N TYR A 257 -17.52 3.85 -8.35
CA TYR A 257 -17.74 2.53 -7.75
C TYR A 257 -17.91 2.56 -6.23
N PHE A 258 -17.67 3.74 -5.61
CA PHE A 258 -17.64 3.90 -4.17
C PHE A 258 -18.83 4.68 -3.62
N GLU A 259 -19.24 4.34 -2.41
CA GLU A 259 -20.21 5.10 -1.64
C GLU A 259 -19.48 6.19 -0.85
N LEU A 260 -19.31 7.36 -1.49
CA LEU A 260 -18.63 8.50 -0.89
C LEU A 260 -19.61 9.33 -0.07
N ASP A 261 -19.15 9.89 1.06
CA ASP A 261 -19.92 10.87 1.81
C ASP A 261 -20.12 12.12 0.93
N LYS A 262 -21.38 12.56 0.81
CA LYS A 262 -21.65 13.82 0.11
C LYS A 262 -21.00 14.97 0.89
N MET A 263 -20.03 15.62 0.26
CA MET A 263 -19.50 16.87 0.80
C MET A 263 -20.65 17.85 1.04
N PRO A 264 -20.74 18.51 2.21
CA PRO A 264 -21.68 19.61 2.39
C PRO A 264 -21.36 20.64 1.30
N GLN A 265 -22.33 20.91 0.44
CA GLN A 265 -22.21 22.02 -0.50
C GLN A 265 -22.09 23.30 0.33
N GLY A 266 -20.88 23.89 0.34
CA GLY A 266 -20.57 25.13 1.02
C GLY A 266 -21.24 26.34 0.36
#